data_12d4365e408ed4c0975cf12de8570638
#
_entry.id   12d4365e408ed4c0975cf12de8570638
#
_cell.length_a   1.000
_cell.length_b   1.000
_cell.length_c   1.000
_cell.angle_alpha   90.00
_cell.angle_beta   90.00
_cell.angle_gamma   90.00
#
_symmetry.space_group_name_H-M   'P 1'
#
loop_
_entity.id
_entity.type
_entity.pdbx_description
1 polymer ?
#
loop_
_entity_poly.entity_id
_entity_poly.type
_entity_poly.pdbx_seq_one_letter_code
_entity_poly.pdbx_strand_id
1 'polypeptide(L)' 'MKTQLCCAEEGKTYEILSVTGANRNRLAELGFNKGIVVTVNDHSENGPIKINIRSYQIALRKEEAEDITVKIVESK' A
#
# COMPACT_ATOMS: atom_id res chain seq x y z
N MET A 1 -11.81 2.03 -8.90
CA MET A 1 -12.45 1.80 -7.60
C MET A 1 -11.43 1.96 -6.49
N LYS A 2 -11.80 2.68 -5.45
CA LYS A 2 -10.91 2.95 -4.33
C LYS A 2 -11.03 1.88 -3.26
N THR A 3 -9.92 1.55 -2.63
CA THR A 3 -9.93 0.66 -1.48
C THR A 3 -8.79 1.05 -0.55
N GLN A 4 -8.76 0.47 0.63
CA GLN A 4 -7.62 0.64 1.53
C GLN A 4 -6.58 -0.43 1.20
N LEU A 5 -5.32 -0.09 1.41
CA LEU A 5 -4.24 -1.01 1.10
C LEU A 5 -4.36 -2.31 1.90
N CYS A 6 -4.93 -2.25 3.10
CA CYS A 6 -5.13 -3.45 3.91
C CYS A 6 -6.09 -4.44 3.27
N CYS A 7 -6.89 -3.99 2.30
CA CYS A 7 -7.83 -4.85 1.57
C CYS A 7 -7.34 -5.20 0.17
N ALA A 8 -6.11 -4.81 -0.16
CA ALA A 8 -5.56 -5.05 -1.49
C ALA A 8 -5.26 -6.53 -1.69
N GLU A 9 -5.36 -6.97 -2.94
CA GLU A 9 -5.14 -8.37 -3.28
C GLU A 9 -3.68 -8.62 -3.64
N GLU A 10 -3.21 -9.77 -3.24
CA GLU A 10 -1.87 -10.24 -3.57
C GLU A 10 -1.67 -10.29 -5.07
N GLY A 11 -0.50 -9.85 -5.52
CA GLY A 11 -0.15 -9.89 -6.93
C GLY A 11 -0.68 -8.75 -7.76
N LYS A 12 -1.44 -7.85 -7.16
CA LYS A 12 -2.03 -6.71 -7.89
C LYS A 12 -1.22 -5.45 -7.67
N THR A 13 -1.35 -4.53 -8.62
CA THR A 13 -0.65 -3.24 -8.57
C THR A 13 -1.66 -2.14 -8.30
N TYR A 14 -1.28 -1.21 -7.44
CA TYR A 14 -2.18 -0.15 -6.99
C TYR A 14 -1.47 1.20 -7.04
N GLU A 15 -2.26 2.25 -7.25
CA GLU A 15 -1.76 3.63 -7.17
C GLU A 15 -2.27 4.25 -5.87
N ILE A 16 -1.38 4.93 -5.14
CA ILE A 16 -1.74 5.57 -3.87
C ILE A 16 -2.50 6.85 -4.16
N LEU A 17 -3.69 6.96 -3.57
CA LEU A 17 -4.53 8.14 -3.71
C LEU A 17 -4.37 9.09 -2.54
N SER A 18 -4.26 8.56 -1.34
CA SER A 18 -4.08 9.40 -0.16
C SER A 18 -3.52 8.57 0.98
N VAL A 19 -2.87 9.25 1.92
CA VAL A 19 -2.36 8.66 3.15
C VAL A 19 -2.83 9.54 4.29
N THR A 20 -3.48 8.94 5.29
CA THR A 20 -4.05 9.67 6.41
C THR A 20 -3.64 9.01 7.72
N GLY A 21 -4.11 9.57 8.83
CA GLY A 21 -3.95 8.96 10.14
C GLY A 21 -2.66 9.35 10.85
N ALA A 22 -2.45 8.74 12.00
CA ALA A 22 -1.32 9.08 12.88
C ALA A 22 0.03 8.70 12.27
N ASN A 23 0.04 7.71 11.37
CA ASN A 23 1.29 7.24 10.76
C ASN A 23 1.61 7.94 9.44
N ARG A 24 0.86 8.98 9.10
CA ARG A 24 0.98 9.63 7.80
C ARG A 24 2.41 10.08 7.49
N ASN A 25 3.04 10.75 8.45
CA ASN A 25 4.39 11.27 8.21
C ASN A 25 5.41 10.16 8.02
N ARG A 26 5.29 9.11 8.83
CA ARG A 26 6.20 7.97 8.73
C ARG A 26 6.03 7.27 7.38
N LEU A 27 4.77 7.08 6.96
CA LEU A 27 4.50 6.41 5.69
C LEU A 27 5.01 7.24 4.51
N ALA A 28 4.86 8.56 4.58
CA ALA A 28 5.39 9.43 3.53
C ALA A 28 6.90 9.34 3.44
N GLU A 29 7.59 9.23 4.57
CA GLU A 29 9.03 9.07 4.58
C GLU A 29 9.47 7.75 3.96
N LEU A 30 8.63 6.73 4.09
CA LEU A 30 8.91 5.44 3.47
C LEU A 30 8.61 5.42 1.98
N GLY A 31 8.01 6.49 1.46
CA GLY A 31 7.73 6.60 0.04
C GLY A 31 6.26 6.43 -0.35
N PHE A 32 5.38 6.23 0.62
CA PHE A 32 3.95 6.05 0.34
C PHE A 32 3.29 7.42 0.15
N ASN A 33 3.42 7.95 -1.05
CA ASN A 33 2.91 9.28 -1.39
C ASN A 33 1.91 9.17 -2.53
N LYS A 34 1.01 10.17 -2.61
CA LYS A 34 0.01 10.23 -3.65
C LYS A 34 0.66 10.10 -5.02
N GLY A 35 0.11 9.24 -5.86
CA GLY A 35 0.59 9.03 -7.21
C GLY A 35 1.64 7.93 -7.35
N ILE A 36 2.17 7.43 -6.24
CA ILE A 36 3.15 6.35 -6.29
C ILE A 36 2.42 5.03 -6.53
N VAL A 37 3.02 4.18 -7.36
CA VAL A 37 2.47 2.87 -7.71
C VAL A 37 3.21 1.81 -6.91
N VAL A 38 2.44 0.92 -6.30
CA VAL A 38 2.99 -0.17 -5.47
C VAL A 38 2.38 -1.50 -5.89
N THR A 39 3.09 -2.58 -5.62
CA THR A 39 2.62 -3.93 -5.90
C THR A 39 2.55 -4.71 -4.59
N VAL A 40 1.46 -5.42 -4.38
CA VAL A 40 1.28 -6.24 -3.18
C VAL A 40 1.92 -7.60 -3.44
N ASN A 41 2.99 -7.90 -2.71
CA ASN A 41 3.71 -9.15 -2.89
C ASN A 41 3.14 -10.27 -2.06
N ASP A 42 2.78 -9.95 -0.81
CA ASP A 42 2.34 -10.98 0.12
C ASP A 42 1.35 -10.34 1.08
N HIS A 43 0.21 -10.97 1.23
CA HIS A 43 -0.83 -10.45 2.11
C HIS A 43 -1.38 -11.60 2.95
N SER A 44 -0.69 -11.92 4.03
CA SER A 44 -1.17 -12.96 4.95
C SER A 44 -2.28 -12.40 5.82
N GLU A 45 -3.19 -13.27 6.18
CA GLU A 45 -4.33 -12.89 7.00
C GLU A 45 -3.91 -12.31 8.34
N ASN A 46 -2.89 -12.89 8.95
CA ASN A 46 -2.46 -12.51 10.30
C ASN A 46 -1.08 -11.93 10.34
N GLY A 47 -0.49 -11.67 9.18
CA GLY A 47 0.87 -11.16 9.12
C GLY A 47 0.93 -9.79 8.47
N PRO A 48 2.12 -9.24 8.37
CA PRO A 48 2.30 -7.96 7.69
C PRO A 48 2.04 -8.10 6.20
N ILE A 49 1.70 -6.98 5.57
CA ILE A 49 1.52 -6.90 4.13
C ILE A 49 2.84 -6.48 3.53
N LYS A 50 3.37 -7.30 2.62
CA LYS A 50 4.63 -6.98 1.95
C LYS A 50 4.36 -6.26 0.65
N ILE A 51 4.91 -5.07 0.54
CA ILE A 51 4.65 -4.15 -0.56
C ILE A 51 5.96 -3.86 -1.28
N ASN A 52 5.94 -4.00 -2.60
CA ASN A 52 7.05 -3.51 -3.43
C ASN A 52 6.77 -2.06 -3.77
N ILE A 53 7.71 -1.18 -3.42
CA ILE A 53 7.60 0.22 -3.73
C ILE A 53 8.93 0.66 -4.32
N ARG A 54 8.91 1.18 -5.55
CA ARG A 54 10.11 1.55 -6.29
C ARG A 54 11.03 0.34 -6.43
N SER A 55 12.23 0.39 -5.88
CA SER A 55 13.20 -0.69 -6.03
C SER A 55 13.39 -1.48 -4.75
N TYR A 56 12.48 -1.35 -3.78
CA TYR A 56 12.64 -2.07 -2.52
C TYR A 56 11.30 -2.56 -1.99
N GLN A 57 11.37 -3.40 -0.98
CA GLN A 57 10.20 -4.01 -0.37
C GLN A 57 10.03 -3.55 1.06
N ILE A 58 8.81 -3.25 1.45
CA ILE A 58 8.48 -2.81 2.79
C ILE A 58 7.37 -3.69 3.34
N ALA A 59 7.47 -4.08 4.61
CA ALA A 59 6.39 -4.78 5.28
C ALA A 59 5.62 -3.78 6.13
N LEU A 60 4.31 -3.73 5.94
CA LEU A 60 3.43 -2.84 6.67
C LEU A 60 2.53 -3.64 7.58
N ARG A 61 2.27 -3.11 8.77
CA ARG A 61 1.25 -3.67 9.63
C ARG A 61 -0.12 -3.33 9.07
N LYS A 62 -1.11 -4.13 9.43
CA LYS A 62 -2.47 -3.92 8.96
C LYS A 62 -2.96 -2.51 9.31
N GLU A 63 -2.69 -2.04 10.53
CA GLU A 63 -3.12 -0.70 10.95
C GLU A 63 -2.50 0.38 10.09
N GLU A 64 -1.27 0.20 9.66
CA GLU A 64 -0.62 1.17 8.79
C GLU A 64 -1.24 1.15 7.39
N ALA A 65 -1.54 -0.03 6.90
CA ALA A 65 -2.14 -0.17 5.57
C ALA A 65 -3.57 0.38 5.53
N GLU A 66 -4.26 0.39 6.67
CA GLU A 66 -5.61 0.96 6.73
C GLU A 66 -5.61 2.45 6.45
N ASP A 67 -4.49 3.13 6.69
CA ASP A 67 -4.39 4.57 6.50
C ASP A 67 -4.04 4.96 5.08
N ILE A 68 -3.86 3.98 4.19
CA ILE A 68 -3.47 4.24 2.80
C ILE A 68 -4.62 3.87 1.89
N THR A 69 -5.14 4.86 1.17
CA THR A 69 -6.19 4.65 0.17
C THR A 69 -5.56 4.50 -1.20
N VAL A 70 -5.95 3.46 -1.91
CA VAL A 70 -5.36 3.13 -3.21
C VAL A 70 -6.46 2.80 -4.21
N LYS A 71 -6.10 2.77 -5.48
CA LYS A 71 -6.96 2.23 -6.54
C LYS A 71 -6.16 1.26 -7.37
N ILE A 72 -6.84 0.25 -7.91
CA ILE A 72 -6.16 -0.74 -8.73
C ILE A 72 -5.69 -0.12 -10.04
N VAL A 73 -4.49 -0.49 -10.44
CA VAL A 73 -3.93 -0.08 -11.73
C VAL A 73 -4.05 -1.28 -12.65
N GLU A 74 -4.87 -1.14 -13.68
CA GLU A 74 -5.03 -2.21 -14.65
C GLU A 74 -3.98 -2.05 -15.72
N SER A 75 -3.18 -3.08 -15.92
CA SER A 75 -2.20 -3.06 -16.99
C SER A 75 -2.74 -3.87 -18.16
N LYS A 76 -2.38 -3.45 -19.30
CA LYS A 76 -2.79 -4.11 -20.54
C LYS A 76 -1.65 -4.80 -21.18
#